data_64a33a7b2118c187ec8cd049183402d6
#
_entry.id   64a33a7b2118c187ec8cd049183402d6
#
_cell.length_a   1.000
_cell.length_b   1.000
_cell.length_c   1.000
_cell.angle_alpha   90.00
_cell.angle_beta   90.00
_cell.angle_gamma   90.00
#
_symmetry.space_group_name_H-M   'P 1'
#
loop_
_entity.id
_entity.type
_entity.pdbx_description
1 polymer ?
#
loop_
_entity_poly.entity_id
_entity_poly.type
_entity_poly.pdbx_seq_one_letter_code
_entity_poly.pdbx_strand_id
1 'polypeptide(L)' 'MNSLVIWTVYDHPKDYPDYYVARKYITTSAYVIATDDLLLSKNIEALRKILSKTLICLSRSENDDPRIMETWL' A
#
# COMPACT_ATOMS: atom_id res chain seq x y z
N MET A 1 1.77 -0.75 23.51
CA MET A 1 0.63 -0.67 22.59
C MET A 1 1.08 -1.18 21.22
N ASN A 2 0.32 -2.09 20.64
CA ASN A 2 0.69 -2.70 19.39
C ASN A 2 0.11 -1.93 18.21
N SER A 3 0.97 -1.50 17.31
CA SER A 3 0.55 -0.92 16.04
C SER A 3 1.14 -1.75 14.91
N LEU A 4 0.45 -1.77 13.78
CA LEU A 4 0.86 -2.50 12.61
C LEU A 4 1.01 -1.53 11.44
N VAL A 5 2.16 -1.60 10.76
CA VAL A 5 2.41 -0.82 9.56
C VAL A 5 1.95 -1.61 8.35
N ILE A 6 1.12 -0.99 7.50
CA ILE A 6 0.59 -1.60 6.29
C ILE A 6 0.89 -0.68 5.12
N TRP A 7 1.39 -1.25 4.02
CA TRP A 7 1.54 -0.54 2.75
C TRP A 7 0.50 -1.08 1.77
N THR A 8 -0.33 -0.20 1.22
CA THR A 8 -1.34 -0.55 0.23
C THR A 8 -0.92 -0.01 -1.13
N VAL A 9 -0.89 -0.89 -2.13
CA VAL A 9 -0.50 -0.51 -3.49
C VAL A 9 -1.75 -0.28 -4.34
N TYR A 10 -1.82 0.90 -4.95
CA TYR A 10 -2.91 1.34 -5.80
C TYR A 10 -2.48 1.41 -7.25
N ASP A 11 -3.37 1.04 -8.15
CA ASP A 11 -3.17 1.10 -9.59
C ASP A 11 -3.72 2.43 -10.12
N HIS A 12 -2.82 3.38 -10.40
CA HIS A 12 -3.17 4.67 -11.00
C HIS A 12 -4.34 5.37 -10.31
N PRO A 13 -4.23 5.68 -9.00
CA PRO A 13 -5.32 6.35 -8.28
C PRO A 13 -5.55 7.77 -8.83
N LYS A 14 -6.70 8.35 -8.50
CA LYS A 14 -7.10 9.67 -9.03
C LYS A 14 -6.11 10.78 -8.73
N ASP A 15 -5.47 10.75 -7.57
CA ASP A 15 -4.50 11.77 -7.16
C ASP A 15 -3.14 11.59 -7.83
N TYR A 16 -2.85 10.39 -8.36
CA TYR A 16 -1.60 10.11 -9.09
C TYR A 16 -1.91 9.21 -10.29
N PRO A 17 -2.58 9.76 -11.33
CA PRO A 17 -3.09 8.94 -12.43
C PRO A 17 -2.00 8.30 -13.32
N ASP A 18 -0.75 8.78 -13.22
CA ASP A 18 0.35 8.28 -14.05
C ASP A 18 1.23 7.25 -13.31
N TYR A 19 0.87 6.88 -12.07
CA TYR A 19 1.74 6.07 -11.23
C TYR A 19 1.01 4.94 -10.54
N TYR A 20 1.77 3.89 -10.22
CA TYR A 20 1.43 3.00 -9.12
C TYR A 20 1.85 3.69 -7.83
N VAL A 21 1.04 3.61 -6.81
CA VAL A 21 1.27 4.31 -5.53
C VAL A 21 1.21 3.32 -4.39
N ALA A 22 2.25 3.31 -3.55
CA ALA A 22 2.22 2.60 -2.28
C ALA A 22 2.01 3.62 -1.17
N ARG A 23 0.93 3.51 -0.41
CA ARG A 23 0.62 4.36 0.74
C ARG A 23 0.83 3.60 2.02
N LYS A 24 1.48 4.25 2.97
CA LYS A 24 1.70 3.68 4.30
C LYS A 24 0.58 4.06 5.24
N TYR A 25 0.06 3.07 5.94
CA TYR A 25 -0.93 3.23 7.00
C TYR A 25 -0.40 2.62 8.29
N ILE A 26 -0.81 3.18 9.41
CA ILE A 26 -0.55 2.60 10.72
C ILE A 26 -1.89 2.22 11.33
N THR A 27 -2.05 0.95 11.69
CA THR A 27 -3.28 0.47 12.32
C THR A 27 -3.04 0.19 13.80
N THR A 28 -4.06 0.50 14.61
CA THR A 28 -4.10 0.16 16.02
C THR A 28 -5.36 -0.66 16.28
N SER A 29 -5.58 -1.10 17.51
CA SER A 29 -6.81 -1.80 17.88
C SER A 29 -8.05 -0.90 17.76
N ALA A 30 -7.87 0.42 17.69
CA ALA A 30 -8.97 1.38 17.69
C ALA A 30 -9.22 2.04 16.33
N TYR A 31 -8.20 2.27 15.51
CA TYR A 31 -8.34 3.03 14.27
C TYR A 31 -7.18 2.81 13.30
N VAL A 32 -7.36 3.33 12.08
CA VAL A 32 -6.35 3.34 11.02
C VAL A 32 -5.93 4.78 10.77
N ILE A 33 -4.62 5.01 10.74
CA ILE A 33 -4.06 6.33 10.48
C ILE A 33 -3.37 6.32 9.13
N ALA A 34 -3.79 7.20 8.22
CA ALA A 34 -3.07 7.45 6.97
C ALA A 34 -1.84 8.31 7.29
N THR A 35 -0.68 7.93 6.76
CA THR A 35 0.54 8.71 6.92
C THR A 35 0.83 9.50 5.65
N ASP A 36 1.82 10.39 5.71
CA ASP A 36 2.28 11.14 4.54
C ASP A 36 3.30 10.37 3.72
N ASP A 37 3.66 9.16 4.12
CA ASP A 37 4.66 8.37 3.42
C ASP A 37 4.06 7.70 2.18
N LEU A 38 4.63 8.02 1.03
CA LEU A 38 4.23 7.49 -0.28
C LEU A 38 5.44 7.00 -1.04
N LEU A 39 5.23 5.96 -1.84
CA LEU A 39 6.17 5.54 -2.88
C LEU A 39 5.44 5.59 -4.22
N LEU A 40 6.06 6.22 -5.20
CA LEU A 40 5.49 6.35 -6.55
C LEU A 40 6.40 5.66 -7.56
N SER A 41 5.83 4.95 -8.51
CA SER A 41 6.59 4.40 -9.63
C SER A 41 5.69 4.14 -10.82
N LYS A 42 6.23 4.33 -12.02
CA LYS A 42 5.55 3.92 -13.25
C LYS A 42 5.66 2.43 -13.49
N ASN A 43 6.53 1.75 -12.75
CA ASN A 43 6.76 0.31 -12.87
C ASN A 43 6.41 -0.37 -11.55
N ILE A 44 5.40 -1.24 -11.57
CA ILE A 44 4.94 -1.95 -10.36
C ILE A 44 6.04 -2.83 -9.76
N GLU A 45 6.91 -3.41 -10.59
CA GLU A 45 7.98 -4.26 -10.11
C GLU A 45 8.99 -3.49 -9.26
N ALA A 46 9.20 -2.21 -9.55
CA ALA A 46 10.08 -1.36 -8.75
C ALA A 46 9.52 -1.18 -7.34
N LEU A 47 8.21 -0.98 -7.20
CA LEU A 47 7.56 -0.89 -5.88
C LEU A 47 7.65 -2.23 -5.14
N ARG A 48 7.36 -3.32 -5.82
CA ARG A 48 7.42 -4.66 -5.23
C ARG A 48 8.82 -4.99 -4.74
N LYS A 49 9.84 -4.59 -5.48
CA LYS A 49 11.23 -4.82 -5.09
C LYS A 49 11.59 -4.09 -3.79
N ILE A 50 11.11 -2.87 -3.64
CA ILE A 50 11.33 -2.08 -2.43
C ILE A 50 10.59 -2.70 -1.24
N LEU A 51 9.30 -3.01 -1.41
CA LEU A 51 8.46 -3.52 -0.33
C LEU A 51 8.85 -4.93 0.09
N SER A 52 9.29 -5.77 -0.84
CA SER A 52 9.63 -7.17 -0.55
C SER A 52 10.89 -7.35 0.30
N LYS A 53 11.68 -6.30 0.52
CA LYS A 53 12.88 -6.39 1.34
C LYS A 53 12.58 -6.73 2.80
N THR A 54 11.46 -6.25 3.33
CA THR A 54 11.10 -6.43 4.74
C THR A 54 9.66 -6.84 4.96
N LEU A 55 8.85 -6.87 3.92
CA LEU A 55 7.40 -7.06 4.03
C LEU A 55 6.94 -8.26 3.21
N ILE A 56 5.76 -8.77 3.56
CA ILE A 56 5.12 -9.88 2.88
C ILE A 56 3.88 -9.36 2.15
N CYS A 57 3.72 -9.76 0.89
CA CYS A 57 2.58 -9.39 0.09
C CYS A 57 1.36 -10.25 0.39
N LEU A 58 0.21 -9.59 0.57
CA LEU A 58 -1.08 -10.24 0.68
C LEU A 58 -1.90 -9.91 -0.55
N SER A 59 -2.63 -10.90 -1.06
CA SER A 59 -3.52 -10.66 -2.19
C SER A 59 -4.65 -9.74 -1.80
N ARG A 60 -5.17 -9.06 -2.80
CA ARG A 60 -6.33 -8.20 -2.69
C ARG A 60 -7.56 -9.01 -2.25
N SER A 61 -8.37 -8.43 -1.34
CA SER A 61 -9.67 -8.97 -0.98
C SER A 61 -10.74 -8.56 -2.02
N GLU A 62 -11.78 -9.36 -2.21
CA GLU A 62 -12.89 -9.04 -3.09
C GLU A 62 -13.63 -7.77 -2.67
N ASN A 63 -13.57 -7.41 -1.39
CA ASN A 63 -14.22 -6.23 -0.84
C ASN A 63 -13.37 -4.97 -0.92
N ASP A 64 -12.15 -5.07 -1.42
CA ASP A 64 -11.27 -3.92 -1.57
C ASP A 64 -11.70 -3.05 -2.75
N ASP A 65 -11.33 -1.77 -2.68
CA ASP A 65 -11.48 -0.86 -3.82
C ASP A 65 -10.81 -1.48 -5.04
N PRO A 66 -11.44 -1.43 -6.23
CA PRO A 66 -10.86 -1.99 -7.45
C PRO A 66 -9.46 -1.47 -7.80
N ARG A 67 -9.07 -0.29 -7.31
CA ARG A 67 -7.74 0.26 -7.54
C ARG A 67 -6.68 -0.29 -6.61
N ILE A 68 -7.07 -0.97 -5.53
CA ILE A 68 -6.13 -1.63 -4.63
C ILE A 68 -5.68 -2.93 -5.29
N MET A 69 -4.38 -3.05 -5.52
CA MET A 69 -3.79 -4.23 -6.14
C MET A 69 -3.32 -5.24 -5.11
N GLU A 70 -2.70 -4.76 -4.05
CA GLU A 70 -2.08 -5.62 -3.06
C GLU A 70 -1.78 -4.86 -1.79
N THR A 71 -1.57 -5.60 -0.70
CA THR A 71 -1.23 -5.05 0.60
C THR A 71 0.02 -5.73 1.10
N TRP A 72 0.92 -4.96 1.69
CA TRP A 72 2.19 -5.45 2.24
C TRP A 72 2.25 -5.20 3.74
N LEU A 73 2.60 -6.23 4.47
CA LEU A 73 2.70 -6.19 5.94
C LEU A 73 4.11 -6.54 6.40
#